data_5080ac646f99b592f389ef6dd186e639
#
_entry.id   5080ac646f99b592f389ef6dd186e639
#
_cell.length_a   1.000
_cell.length_b   1.000
_cell.length_c   1.000
_cell.angle_alpha   90.00
_cell.angle_beta   90.00
_cell.angle_gamma   90.00
#
_symmetry.space_group_name_H-M   'P 1'
#
loop_
_entity.id
_entity.type
_entity.pdbx_description
1 polymer ?
#
loop_
_entity_poly.entity_id
_entity_poly.type
_entity_poly.pdbx_seq_one_letter_code
_entity_poly.pdbx_strand_id
1 'polypeptide(L)'
;MDFDYAVPALAVAALLTVAELLRAARVRAHMAALAARFVGTVETGPDGRPQVRFSHRGRAVAVGERGGPVWPVPRRLEFRIPVGRADEPAFRIRRRGSLVRGLLWSRPLTGDAAFDRRFRAVGDPHRVAGLFPVPVREALARVELLCGGYGLAADFADGRLTLRVGAGAAVRDDLFNLTDAALALADALDAAIRDLTPAGTLVFADGGPGDAEPKCPVCGEPMAAARTVRCPACGVPHHADCWSF
;
A
#
# COMPACT_ATOMS: atom_id res chain seq x y z
N MET A 1 39.65 38.48 -10.10
CA MET A 1 38.54 39.12 -10.85
C MET A 1 37.85 38.05 -11.63
N ASP A 2 36.71 37.55 -11.07
CA ASP A 2 36.18 36.21 -11.38
C ASP A 2 34.79 36.29 -12.10
N PHE A 3 34.76 37.05 -13.21
CA PHE A 3 33.57 37.18 -14.03
C PHE A 3 33.31 35.99 -14.96
N ASP A 4 34.31 35.12 -15.20
CA ASP A 4 34.25 34.06 -16.20
C ASP A 4 33.35 32.88 -15.81
N TYR A 5 33.00 32.70 -14.53
CA TYR A 5 32.16 31.59 -14.08
C TYR A 5 30.68 31.98 -13.88
N ALA A 6 30.36 33.26 -13.82
CA ALA A 6 28.99 33.72 -13.56
C ALA A 6 28.05 33.49 -14.77
N VAL A 7 28.54 33.70 -15.98
CA VAL A 7 27.72 33.53 -17.19
C VAL A 7 27.34 32.08 -17.43
N PRO A 8 28.23 31.09 -17.38
CA PRO A 8 27.84 29.69 -17.52
C PRO A 8 26.92 29.19 -16.39
N ALA A 9 27.12 29.68 -15.16
CA ALA A 9 26.25 29.32 -14.05
C ALA A 9 24.78 29.82 -14.24
N LEU A 10 24.62 31.05 -14.72
CA LEU A 10 23.31 31.62 -15.04
C LEU A 10 22.64 30.88 -16.21
N ALA A 11 23.40 30.52 -17.22
CA ALA A 11 22.89 29.75 -18.36
C ALA A 11 22.38 28.35 -17.92
N VAL A 12 23.15 27.66 -17.09
CA VAL A 12 22.74 26.38 -16.51
C VAL A 12 21.49 26.52 -15.64
N ALA A 13 21.44 27.54 -14.80
CA ALA A 13 20.24 27.80 -13.96
C ALA A 13 19.00 28.09 -14.82
N ALA A 14 19.14 28.88 -15.87
CA ALA A 14 18.05 29.16 -16.81
C ALA A 14 17.58 27.89 -17.53
N LEU A 15 18.49 27.05 -18.00
CA LEU A 15 18.15 25.78 -18.66
C LEU A 15 17.44 24.83 -17.69
N LEU A 16 17.88 24.72 -16.45
CA LEU A 16 17.22 23.90 -15.42
C LEU A 16 15.82 24.43 -15.13
N THR A 17 15.65 25.75 -15.06
CA THR A 17 14.33 26.37 -14.83
C THR A 17 13.38 26.08 -16.00
N VAL A 18 13.82 26.23 -17.23
CA VAL A 18 13.03 25.91 -18.43
C VAL A 18 12.65 24.43 -18.46
N ALA A 19 13.60 23.54 -18.19
CA ALA A 19 13.35 22.10 -18.14
C ALA A 19 12.29 21.75 -17.08
N GLU A 20 12.31 22.38 -15.91
CA GLU A 20 11.31 22.20 -14.86
C GLU A 20 9.94 22.75 -15.26
N LEU A 21 9.86 23.88 -15.92
CA LEU A 21 8.60 24.44 -16.42
C LEU A 21 7.96 23.51 -17.46
N LEU A 22 8.76 23.05 -18.43
CA LEU A 22 8.29 22.10 -19.46
C LEU A 22 7.83 20.78 -18.84
N ARG A 23 8.57 20.28 -17.87
CA ARG A 23 8.18 19.08 -17.11
C ARG A 23 6.87 19.31 -16.37
N ALA A 24 6.73 20.42 -15.63
CA ALA A 24 5.52 20.74 -14.88
C ALA A 24 4.28 20.88 -15.82
N ALA A 25 4.48 21.47 -16.99
CA ALA A 25 3.41 21.55 -18.00
C ALA A 25 3.00 20.15 -18.50
N ARG A 26 3.97 19.27 -18.79
CA ARG A 26 3.70 17.90 -19.22
C ARG A 26 2.97 17.09 -18.14
N VAL A 27 3.42 17.18 -16.87
CA VAL A 27 2.74 16.52 -15.74
C VAL A 27 1.31 17.01 -15.61
N ARG A 28 1.04 18.33 -15.71
CA ARG A 28 -0.32 18.86 -15.68
C ARG A 28 -1.17 18.33 -16.82
N ALA A 29 -0.65 18.27 -18.04
CA ALA A 29 -1.35 17.70 -19.18
C ALA A 29 -1.71 16.23 -18.97
N HIS A 30 -0.78 15.41 -18.45
CA HIS A 30 -1.05 14.01 -18.13
C HIS A 30 -2.08 13.86 -17.01
N MET A 31 -2.04 14.71 -15.98
CA MET A 31 -3.06 14.69 -14.91
C MET A 31 -4.43 15.09 -15.45
N ALA A 32 -4.52 16.08 -16.34
CA ALA A 32 -5.78 16.45 -16.99
C ALA A 32 -6.33 15.31 -17.85
N ALA A 33 -5.48 14.64 -18.62
CA ALA A 33 -5.87 13.48 -19.42
C ALA A 33 -6.32 12.31 -18.54
N LEU A 34 -5.65 12.08 -17.41
CA LEU A 34 -6.05 11.08 -16.42
C LEU A 34 -7.42 11.39 -15.82
N ALA A 35 -7.65 12.66 -15.44
CA ALA A 35 -8.93 13.11 -14.93
C ALA A 35 -10.06 12.91 -15.97
N ALA A 36 -9.81 13.23 -17.23
CA ALA A 36 -10.78 13.00 -18.30
C ALA A 36 -11.11 11.50 -18.47
N ARG A 37 -10.09 10.62 -18.46
CA ARG A 37 -10.29 9.17 -18.61
C ARG A 37 -11.12 8.55 -17.48
N PHE A 38 -10.89 8.97 -16.24
CA PHE A 38 -11.54 8.39 -15.05
C PHE A 38 -12.73 9.24 -14.53
N VAL A 39 -13.18 10.22 -15.32
CA VAL A 39 -14.27 11.15 -14.94
C VAL A 39 -13.98 11.78 -13.56
N GLY A 40 -12.77 12.26 -13.41
CA GLY A 40 -12.25 12.84 -12.17
C GLY A 40 -12.07 14.35 -12.28
N THR A 41 -11.53 14.93 -11.21
CA THR A 41 -11.17 16.36 -11.12
C THR A 41 -9.69 16.52 -10.89
N VAL A 42 -9.11 17.58 -11.46
CA VAL A 42 -7.75 18.01 -11.13
C VAL A 42 -7.83 19.05 -10.02
N GLU A 43 -7.18 18.78 -8.91
CA GLU A 43 -7.14 19.66 -7.74
C GLU A 43 -5.69 20.02 -7.39
N THR A 44 -5.52 21.04 -6.58
CA THR A 44 -4.23 21.33 -5.95
C THR A 44 -4.10 20.52 -4.67
N GLY A 45 -3.12 19.62 -4.61
CA GLY A 45 -2.82 18.84 -3.43
C GLY A 45 -2.26 19.70 -2.28
N PRO A 46 -2.10 19.13 -1.07
CA PRO A 46 -1.65 19.87 0.11
C PRO A 46 -0.21 20.42 -0.01
N ASP A 47 0.57 19.94 -0.94
CA ASP A 47 1.92 20.43 -1.25
C ASP A 47 1.95 21.37 -2.47
N GLY A 48 0.79 21.93 -2.86
CA GLY A 48 0.67 22.88 -3.97
C GLY A 48 0.76 22.26 -5.37
N ARG A 49 0.79 20.93 -5.48
CA ARG A 49 0.98 20.20 -6.74
C ARG A 49 -0.31 19.65 -7.30
N PRO A 50 -0.40 19.43 -8.62
CA PRO A 50 -1.59 18.85 -9.22
C PRO A 50 -1.81 17.42 -8.72
N GLN A 51 -3.05 17.15 -8.36
CA GLN A 51 -3.55 15.85 -7.95
C GLN A 51 -4.86 15.58 -8.67
N VAL A 52 -5.05 14.38 -9.18
CA VAL A 52 -6.32 13.92 -9.74
C VAL A 52 -7.09 13.18 -8.67
N ARG A 53 -8.39 13.48 -8.53
CA ARG A 53 -9.31 12.69 -7.73
C ARG A 53 -10.41 12.14 -8.61
N PHE A 54 -10.75 10.89 -8.42
CA PHE A 54 -11.83 10.22 -9.12
C PHE A 54 -12.43 9.10 -8.26
N SER A 55 -13.58 8.58 -8.66
CA SER A 55 -14.20 7.43 -8.01
C SER A 55 -13.91 6.16 -8.79
N HIS A 56 -13.47 5.10 -8.11
CA HIS A 56 -13.35 3.76 -8.68
C HIS A 56 -14.08 2.77 -7.79
N ARG A 57 -15.13 2.14 -8.31
CA ARG A 57 -16.01 1.21 -7.55
C ARG A 57 -16.50 1.79 -6.23
N GLY A 58 -16.91 3.06 -6.22
CA GLY A 58 -17.37 3.78 -5.03
C GLY A 58 -16.29 4.25 -4.07
N ARG A 59 -15.00 4.01 -4.36
CA ARG A 59 -13.86 4.43 -3.55
C ARG A 59 -13.24 5.72 -4.10
N ALA A 60 -12.99 6.70 -3.25
CA ALA A 60 -12.31 7.94 -3.62
C ALA A 60 -10.81 7.71 -3.79
N VAL A 61 -10.34 7.73 -5.03
CA VAL A 61 -8.93 7.54 -5.41
C VAL A 61 -8.27 8.89 -5.64
N ALA A 62 -7.03 9.03 -5.17
CA ALA A 62 -6.22 10.21 -5.43
C ALA A 62 -4.88 9.81 -6.04
N VAL A 63 -4.49 10.49 -7.12
CA VAL A 63 -3.22 10.30 -7.82
C VAL A 63 -2.53 11.65 -7.96
N GLY A 64 -1.32 11.80 -7.47
CA GLY A 64 -0.60 13.06 -7.54
C GLY A 64 0.91 12.92 -7.44
N GLU A 65 1.62 13.97 -7.77
CA GLU A 65 3.06 14.03 -7.60
C GLU A 65 3.40 14.47 -6.17
N ARG A 66 4.36 13.79 -5.55
CA ARG A 66 4.89 14.09 -4.22
C ARG A 66 6.41 14.25 -4.25
N GLY A 67 6.94 15.01 -3.31
CA GLY A 67 8.37 15.19 -3.11
C GLY A 67 8.79 16.65 -3.06
N GLY A 68 9.99 16.92 -2.53
CA GLY A 68 10.46 18.27 -2.31
C GLY A 68 10.72 19.04 -3.63
N PRO A 69 10.62 20.39 -3.57
CA PRO A 69 11.05 21.26 -4.66
C PRO A 69 12.58 21.33 -4.73
N VAL A 70 13.27 20.84 -3.69
CA VAL A 70 14.73 20.98 -3.54
C VAL A 70 15.41 19.63 -3.79
N TRP A 71 16.35 19.63 -4.71
CA TRP A 71 17.32 18.55 -4.91
C TRP A 71 18.06 18.28 -3.57
N PRO A 72 18.25 17.00 -3.10
CA PRO A 72 18.19 15.75 -3.88
C PRO A 72 16.92 14.89 -3.62
N VAL A 73 15.81 15.42 -3.10
CA VAL A 73 14.63 14.58 -2.79
C VAL A 73 13.97 14.13 -4.09
N PRO A 74 14.01 12.84 -4.43
CA PRO A 74 13.41 12.35 -5.66
C PRO A 74 11.89 12.54 -5.62
N ARG A 75 11.36 13.15 -6.66
CA ARG A 75 9.92 13.26 -6.85
C ARG A 75 9.33 11.87 -7.08
N ARG A 76 8.11 11.67 -6.59
CA ARG A 76 7.39 10.40 -6.67
C ARG A 76 5.97 10.64 -7.13
N LEU A 77 5.46 9.72 -7.92
CA LEU A 77 4.05 9.60 -8.18
C LEU A 77 3.43 8.79 -7.02
N GLU A 78 2.37 9.30 -6.43
CA GLU A 78 1.69 8.68 -5.30
C GLU A 78 0.23 8.42 -5.64
N PHE A 79 -0.18 7.16 -5.47
CA PHE A 79 -1.57 6.72 -5.54
C PHE A 79 -2.05 6.48 -4.11
N ARG A 80 -3.22 7.01 -3.77
CA ARG A 80 -3.90 6.76 -2.51
C ARG A 80 -5.25 6.15 -2.81
N ILE A 81 -5.42 4.90 -2.44
CA ILE A 81 -6.58 4.10 -2.77
C ILE A 81 -7.12 3.50 -1.47
N PRO A 82 -8.36 3.80 -1.06
CA PRO A 82 -9.00 3.11 0.06
C PRO A 82 -9.13 1.61 -0.25
N VAL A 83 -8.74 0.76 0.71
CA VAL A 83 -8.77 -0.71 0.59
C VAL A 83 -9.06 -1.30 1.95
N GLY A 84 -10.06 -2.16 2.07
CA GLY A 84 -10.38 -2.80 3.33
C GLY A 84 -10.86 -1.82 4.43
N ARG A 85 -10.58 -2.18 5.68
CA ARG A 85 -11.01 -1.44 6.87
C ARG A 85 -9.83 -0.75 7.55
N ALA A 86 -10.12 0.27 8.35
CA ALA A 86 -9.08 1.04 9.04
C ALA A 86 -8.39 0.25 10.17
N ASP A 87 -9.04 -0.80 10.69
CA ASP A 87 -8.54 -1.69 11.74
C ASP A 87 -7.64 -2.82 11.23
N GLU A 88 -7.45 -2.92 9.91
CA GLU A 88 -6.56 -3.92 9.33
C GLU A 88 -5.07 -3.63 9.64
N PRO A 89 -4.25 -4.70 9.79
CA PRO A 89 -2.86 -4.53 10.16
C PRO A 89 -2.07 -3.77 9.10
N ALA A 90 -1.32 -2.77 9.56
CA ALA A 90 -0.44 -2.01 8.68
C ALA A 90 0.72 -2.89 8.18
N PHE A 91 1.04 -2.76 6.90
CA PHE A 91 2.22 -3.38 6.31
C PHE A 91 2.87 -2.47 5.26
N ARG A 92 4.11 -2.75 4.97
CA ARG A 92 4.89 -2.01 3.97
C ARG A 92 5.63 -2.97 3.07
N ILE A 93 5.55 -2.74 1.75
CA ILE A 93 6.30 -3.48 0.76
C ILE A 93 7.31 -2.55 0.09
N ARG A 94 8.51 -3.05 -0.06
CA ARG A 94 9.60 -2.38 -0.78
C ARG A 94 10.22 -3.34 -1.79
N ARG A 95 10.60 -2.82 -2.95
CA ARG A 95 11.48 -3.54 -3.85
C ARG A 95 12.85 -3.71 -3.20
N ARG A 96 13.42 -4.90 -3.29
CA ARG A 96 14.80 -5.13 -2.83
C ARG A 96 15.79 -4.44 -3.79
N GLY A 97 16.52 -3.46 -3.28
CA GLY A 97 17.63 -2.85 -4.02
C GLY A 97 18.81 -3.84 -4.18
N SER A 98 19.56 -3.70 -5.25
CA SER A 98 20.71 -4.57 -5.56
C SER A 98 21.82 -4.57 -4.50
N LEU A 99 21.97 -3.46 -3.76
CA LEU A 99 23.02 -3.27 -2.75
C LEU A 99 22.72 -3.91 -1.38
N VAL A 100 21.49 -4.32 -1.11
CA VAL A 100 21.09 -4.88 0.21
C VAL A 100 21.03 -6.41 0.20
N ARG A 101 21.61 -7.05 -0.80
CA ARG A 101 21.52 -8.50 -1.02
C ARG A 101 22.13 -9.37 0.10
N GLY A 102 22.90 -8.80 1.02
CA GLY A 102 23.70 -9.61 1.94
C GLY A 102 23.41 -9.49 3.44
N LEU A 103 22.75 -8.45 3.92
CA LEU A 103 22.90 -8.11 5.35
C LEU A 103 21.70 -8.35 6.26
N LEU A 104 20.51 -8.62 5.76
CA LEU A 104 19.37 -8.86 6.65
C LEU A 104 18.60 -10.11 6.21
N TRP A 105 18.68 -11.14 6.99
CA TRP A 105 17.90 -12.36 6.94
C TRP A 105 16.41 -12.03 7.08
N SER A 106 15.75 -11.68 6.00
CA SER A 106 14.30 -11.54 5.98
C SER A 106 13.69 -12.90 5.70
N ARG A 107 12.83 -13.36 6.61
CA ARG A 107 12.03 -14.57 6.37
C ARG A 107 11.29 -14.44 5.05
N PRO A 108 11.12 -15.53 4.27
CA PRO A 108 10.28 -15.51 3.10
C PRO A 108 8.87 -15.06 3.50
N LEU A 109 8.29 -14.15 2.73
CA LEU A 109 7.00 -13.56 3.04
C LEU A 109 5.84 -14.45 2.60
N THR A 110 5.96 -15.01 1.39
CA THR A 110 4.86 -15.69 0.72
C THR A 110 5.16 -17.17 0.44
N GLY A 111 6.39 -17.61 0.66
CA GLY A 111 6.88 -18.93 0.23
C GLY A 111 7.14 -19.04 -1.28
N ASP A 112 6.82 -18.00 -2.05
CA ASP A 112 7.19 -17.89 -3.47
C ASP A 112 8.59 -17.29 -3.59
N ALA A 113 9.57 -18.12 -3.90
CA ALA A 113 10.97 -17.70 -3.96
C ALA A 113 11.23 -16.63 -5.03
N ALA A 114 10.45 -16.55 -6.10
CA ALA A 114 10.59 -15.54 -7.14
C ALA A 114 10.10 -14.18 -6.64
N PHE A 115 8.95 -14.16 -5.97
CA PHE A 115 8.38 -12.97 -5.36
C PHE A 115 9.26 -12.48 -4.20
N ASP A 116 9.63 -13.35 -3.28
CA ASP A 116 10.41 -13.03 -2.07
C ASP A 116 11.83 -12.54 -2.39
N ARG A 117 12.40 -12.88 -3.56
CA ARG A 117 13.65 -12.29 -4.06
C ARG A 117 13.49 -10.85 -4.52
N ARG A 118 12.32 -10.47 -5.03
CA ARG A 118 12.05 -9.13 -5.60
C ARG A 118 11.56 -8.15 -4.56
N PHE A 119 10.75 -8.62 -3.61
CA PHE A 119 10.06 -7.79 -2.64
C PHE A 119 10.43 -8.14 -1.21
N ARG A 120 10.37 -7.14 -0.36
CA ARG A 120 10.46 -7.27 1.08
C ARG A 120 9.21 -6.65 1.68
N ALA A 121 8.53 -7.36 2.58
CA ALA A 121 7.49 -6.79 3.39
C ALA A 121 7.98 -6.55 4.82
N VAL A 122 7.39 -5.54 5.44
CA VAL A 122 7.58 -5.19 6.85
C VAL A 122 6.17 -5.08 7.45
N GLY A 123 5.95 -5.78 8.53
CA GLY A 123 4.67 -5.92 9.23
C GLY A 123 4.65 -7.23 10.01
N ASP A 124 3.51 -7.58 10.59
CA ASP A 124 3.30 -8.88 11.22
C ASP A 124 3.39 -9.99 10.15
N PRO A 125 4.40 -10.89 10.20
CA PRO A 125 4.64 -11.86 9.13
C PRO A 125 3.48 -12.84 8.95
N HIS A 126 2.77 -13.22 10.01
CA HIS A 126 1.66 -14.18 9.94
C HIS A 126 0.43 -13.57 9.24
N ARG A 127 0.13 -12.31 9.53
CA ARG A 127 -0.99 -11.59 8.91
C ARG A 127 -0.66 -11.17 7.48
N VAL A 128 0.57 -10.71 7.27
CA VAL A 128 1.01 -10.22 5.95
C VAL A 128 1.10 -11.36 4.93
N ALA A 129 1.53 -12.57 5.33
CA ALA A 129 1.64 -13.71 4.41
C ALA A 129 0.31 -14.04 3.70
N GLY A 130 -0.80 -14.01 4.44
CA GLY A 130 -2.13 -14.27 3.89
C GLY A 130 -2.64 -13.19 2.93
N LEU A 131 -2.12 -11.94 3.02
CA LEU A 131 -2.51 -10.82 2.15
C LEU A 131 -1.89 -10.87 0.75
N PHE A 132 -1.02 -11.86 0.47
CA PHE A 132 -0.33 -11.98 -0.82
C PHE A 132 -0.67 -13.29 -1.57
N PRO A 133 -1.95 -13.61 -1.80
CA PRO A 133 -2.33 -14.67 -2.72
C PRO A 133 -1.83 -14.35 -4.14
N VAL A 134 -1.91 -15.32 -5.03
CA VAL A 134 -1.42 -15.19 -6.42
C VAL A 134 -1.90 -13.90 -7.10
N PRO A 135 -3.20 -13.52 -7.05
CA PRO A 135 -3.67 -12.30 -7.73
C PRO A 135 -2.99 -11.01 -7.24
N VAL A 136 -2.73 -10.89 -5.93
CA VAL A 136 -2.04 -9.72 -5.35
C VAL A 136 -0.58 -9.68 -5.81
N ARG A 137 0.11 -10.84 -5.84
CA ARG A 137 1.50 -10.93 -6.30
C ARG A 137 1.65 -10.56 -7.77
N GLU A 138 0.75 -11.05 -8.63
CA GLU A 138 0.73 -10.74 -10.05
C GLU A 138 0.44 -9.26 -10.30
N ALA A 139 -0.55 -8.68 -9.61
CA ALA A 139 -0.87 -7.26 -9.72
C ALA A 139 0.32 -6.38 -9.28
N LEU A 140 0.99 -6.73 -8.18
CA LEU A 140 2.18 -6.00 -7.72
C LEU A 140 3.35 -6.13 -8.71
N ALA A 141 3.56 -7.30 -9.30
CA ALA A 141 4.57 -7.54 -10.32
C ALA A 141 4.29 -6.71 -11.59
N ARG A 142 3.02 -6.56 -11.98
CA ARG A 142 2.60 -5.70 -13.09
C ARG A 142 2.89 -4.22 -12.81
N VAL A 143 2.58 -3.74 -11.61
CA VAL A 143 2.94 -2.37 -11.20
C VAL A 143 4.45 -2.17 -11.28
N GLU A 144 5.26 -3.12 -10.76
CA GLU A 144 6.72 -3.03 -10.82
C GLU A 144 7.25 -2.97 -12.25
N LEU A 145 6.70 -3.78 -13.15
CA LEU A 145 7.07 -3.79 -14.57
C LEU A 145 6.84 -2.42 -15.20
N LEU A 146 5.66 -1.83 -14.98
CA LEU A 146 5.29 -0.52 -15.52
C LEU A 146 6.11 0.62 -14.90
N CYS A 147 6.59 0.46 -13.66
CA CYS A 147 7.49 1.43 -13.04
C CYS A 147 8.88 1.47 -13.69
N GLY A 148 9.23 0.50 -14.54
CA GLY A 148 10.49 0.48 -15.28
C GLY A 148 11.75 0.49 -14.40
N GLY A 149 11.69 -0.09 -13.20
CA GLY A 149 12.80 -0.12 -12.24
C GLY A 149 12.92 1.12 -11.35
N TYR A 150 12.12 2.16 -11.56
CA TYR A 150 12.03 3.30 -10.65
C TYR A 150 11.36 2.87 -9.34
N GLY A 151 12.02 3.11 -8.23
CA GLY A 151 11.71 2.61 -6.90
C GLY A 151 10.21 2.51 -6.59
N LEU A 152 9.73 1.28 -6.38
CA LEU A 152 8.38 0.96 -5.97
C LEU A 152 8.32 0.80 -4.46
N ALA A 153 7.34 1.45 -3.84
CA ALA A 153 6.98 1.25 -2.45
C ALA A 153 5.46 1.22 -2.32
N ALA A 154 4.94 0.25 -1.60
CA ALA A 154 3.54 0.15 -1.23
C ALA A 154 3.43 0.14 0.29
N ASP A 155 2.67 1.08 0.85
CA ASP A 155 2.37 1.17 2.27
C ASP A 155 0.86 0.96 2.42
N PHE A 156 0.46 0.06 3.31
CA PHE A 156 -0.92 -0.12 3.70
C PHE A 156 -1.07 0.25 5.16
N ALA A 157 -1.94 1.19 5.46
CA ALA A 157 -2.28 1.62 6.82
C ALA A 157 -3.64 2.31 6.81
N ASP A 158 -4.37 2.21 7.90
CA ASP A 158 -5.65 2.88 8.10
C ASP A 158 -6.67 2.64 6.97
N GLY A 159 -6.75 1.40 6.48
CA GLY A 159 -7.63 1.02 5.38
C GLY A 159 -7.28 1.68 4.04
N ARG A 160 -6.02 2.04 3.83
CA ARG A 160 -5.55 2.74 2.63
C ARG A 160 -4.27 2.15 2.09
N LEU A 161 -4.26 1.84 0.81
CA LEU A 161 -3.07 1.55 0.04
C LEU A 161 -2.45 2.87 -0.45
N THR A 162 -1.22 3.14 -0.06
CA THR A 162 -0.41 4.23 -0.60
C THR A 162 0.71 3.64 -1.44
N LEU A 163 0.58 3.74 -2.76
CA LEU A 163 1.58 3.27 -3.70
C LEU A 163 2.45 4.44 -4.14
N ARG A 164 3.76 4.32 -4.01
CA ARG A 164 4.74 5.33 -4.43
C ARG A 164 5.67 4.75 -5.47
N VAL A 165 5.78 5.45 -6.59
CA VAL A 165 6.70 5.10 -7.69
C VAL A 165 7.55 6.30 -8.06
N GLY A 166 8.75 6.08 -8.60
CA GLY A 166 9.62 7.17 -9.05
C GLY A 166 8.93 8.03 -10.09
N ALA A 167 9.11 9.35 -10.02
CA ALA A 167 8.40 10.31 -10.87
C ALA A 167 8.73 10.19 -12.37
N GLY A 168 9.76 9.44 -12.74
CA GLY A 168 10.02 9.08 -14.14
C GLY A 168 8.83 8.37 -14.81
N ALA A 169 8.02 7.66 -14.04
CA ALA A 169 6.78 7.03 -14.52
C ALA A 169 5.67 8.04 -14.86
N ALA A 170 5.64 9.21 -14.20
CA ALA A 170 4.64 10.25 -14.45
C ALA A 170 4.82 11.00 -15.78
N VAL A 171 6.00 10.91 -16.37
CA VAL A 171 6.36 11.60 -17.62
C VAL A 171 6.26 10.67 -18.83
N ARG A 172 6.04 9.38 -18.62
CA ARG A 172 5.86 8.38 -19.66
C ARG A 172 4.40 8.25 -20.05
N ASP A 173 4.15 7.81 -21.26
CA ASP A 173 2.80 7.53 -21.79
C ASP A 173 2.09 6.38 -21.05
N ASP A 174 2.79 5.77 -20.07
CA ASP A 174 2.30 4.63 -19.28
C ASP A 174 1.48 5.00 -18.03
N LEU A 175 1.21 6.30 -17.77
CA LEU A 175 0.49 6.72 -16.56
C LEU A 175 -0.90 6.06 -16.46
N PHE A 176 -1.59 5.88 -17.59
CA PHE A 176 -2.88 5.22 -17.63
C PHE A 176 -2.77 3.75 -17.25
N ASN A 177 -1.83 3.02 -17.87
CA ASN A 177 -1.58 1.61 -17.58
C ASN A 177 -1.14 1.40 -16.13
N LEU A 178 -0.31 2.31 -15.62
CA LEU A 178 0.12 2.29 -14.22
C LEU A 178 -1.04 2.53 -13.26
N THR A 179 -1.96 3.45 -13.62
CA THR A 179 -3.17 3.70 -12.82
C THR A 179 -4.08 2.48 -12.82
N ASP A 180 -4.35 1.89 -13.98
CA ASP A 180 -5.13 0.66 -14.11
C ASP A 180 -4.51 -0.50 -13.29
N ALA A 181 -3.17 -0.64 -13.33
CA ALA A 181 -2.46 -1.65 -12.54
C ALA A 181 -2.51 -1.37 -11.03
N ALA A 182 -2.44 -0.11 -10.62
CA ALA A 182 -2.58 0.28 -9.21
C ALA A 182 -4.00 0.01 -8.68
N LEU A 183 -5.02 0.25 -9.50
CA LEU A 183 -6.41 -0.08 -9.17
C LEU A 183 -6.62 -1.59 -9.10
N ALA A 184 -6.08 -2.35 -10.03
CA ALA A 184 -6.14 -3.81 -10.00
C ALA A 184 -5.44 -4.40 -8.77
N LEU A 185 -4.30 -3.83 -8.35
CA LEU A 185 -3.63 -4.22 -7.10
C LEU A 185 -4.51 -3.92 -5.88
N ALA A 186 -5.14 -2.75 -5.84
CA ALA A 186 -6.04 -2.38 -4.75
C ALA A 186 -7.27 -3.31 -4.68
N ASP A 187 -7.85 -3.67 -5.83
CA ASP A 187 -8.98 -4.59 -5.90
C ASP A 187 -8.59 -6.01 -5.46
N ALA A 188 -7.43 -6.51 -5.89
CA ALA A 188 -6.92 -7.82 -5.48
C ALA A 188 -6.62 -7.86 -3.97
N LEU A 189 -6.04 -6.78 -3.43
CA LEU A 189 -5.77 -6.67 -2.00
C LEU A 189 -7.05 -6.60 -1.17
N ASP A 190 -8.05 -5.84 -1.63
CA ASP A 190 -9.36 -5.75 -0.99
C ASP A 190 -10.10 -7.11 -0.97
N ALA A 191 -9.98 -7.89 -2.02
CA ALA A 191 -10.48 -9.26 -2.05
C ALA A 191 -9.74 -10.15 -1.05
N ALA A 192 -8.40 -10.11 -1.03
CA ALA A 192 -7.60 -10.87 -0.09
C ALA A 192 -7.90 -10.52 1.38
N ILE A 193 -8.11 -9.26 1.69
CA ILE A 193 -8.51 -8.80 3.03
C ILE A 193 -9.87 -9.40 3.41
N ARG A 194 -10.85 -9.39 2.51
CA ARG A 194 -12.16 -9.98 2.76
C ARG A 194 -12.10 -11.49 2.99
N ASP A 195 -11.26 -12.18 2.23
CA ASP A 195 -11.08 -13.63 2.36
C ASP A 195 -10.37 -14.02 3.67
N LEU A 196 -9.49 -13.14 4.18
CA LEU A 196 -8.83 -13.32 5.47
C LEU A 196 -9.70 -12.94 6.67
N THR A 197 -10.68 -12.06 6.45
CA THR A 197 -11.70 -11.78 7.45
C THR A 197 -12.65 -12.98 7.39
N PRO A 198 -12.60 -13.93 8.33
CA PRO A 198 -13.50 -15.09 8.26
C PRO A 198 -14.93 -14.56 8.15
N ALA A 199 -15.66 -15.07 7.15
CA ALA A 199 -17.09 -14.93 7.07
C ALA A 199 -17.68 -15.59 8.32
N GLY A 200 -17.95 -14.81 9.34
CA GLY A 200 -18.13 -15.24 10.70
C GLY A 200 -16.86 -14.99 11.53
N THR A 201 -16.38 -13.75 11.63
CA THR A 201 -16.14 -13.26 12.97
C THR A 201 -17.45 -13.59 13.68
N LEU A 202 -17.44 -14.68 14.46
CA LEU A 202 -18.43 -14.82 15.50
C LEU A 202 -18.34 -13.48 16.23
N VAL A 203 -19.08 -12.49 15.77
CA VAL A 203 -19.55 -11.43 16.61
C VAL A 203 -20.29 -12.27 17.63
N PHE A 204 -19.58 -12.65 18.69
CA PHE A 204 -20.25 -12.93 19.92
C PHE A 204 -21.03 -11.64 20.09
N ALA A 205 -22.28 -11.67 19.63
CA ALA A 205 -23.23 -10.66 20.01
C ALA A 205 -22.96 -10.57 21.49
N ASP A 206 -22.45 -9.42 21.94
CA ASP A 206 -22.36 -9.19 23.37
C ASP A 206 -23.72 -9.60 23.84
N GLY A 207 -23.78 -10.86 24.33
CA GLY A 207 -25.02 -11.44 24.80
C GLY A 207 -25.45 -10.39 25.78
N GLY A 208 -26.47 -9.63 25.39
CA GLY A 208 -27.08 -8.71 26.32
C GLY A 208 -27.26 -9.50 27.60
N PRO A 209 -27.41 -8.92 28.76
CA PRO A 209 -27.37 -9.59 30.04
C PRO A 209 -28.46 -10.65 30.13
N GLY A 210 -28.26 -11.74 29.46
CA GLY A 210 -29.03 -12.97 29.44
C GLY A 210 -28.09 -14.07 29.89
N ASP A 211 -28.30 -14.55 31.08
CA ASP A 211 -27.62 -15.50 31.95
C ASP A 211 -27.17 -16.85 31.34
N ALA A 212 -26.78 -16.91 30.08
CA ALA A 212 -26.21 -18.12 29.51
C ALA A 212 -24.73 -18.19 29.84
N GLU A 213 -24.35 -19.07 30.75
CA GLU A 213 -22.95 -19.38 31.04
C GLU A 213 -22.17 -19.65 29.73
N PRO A 214 -21.02 -19.01 29.54
CA PRO A 214 -20.20 -19.22 28.36
C PRO A 214 -19.80 -20.71 28.26
N LYS A 215 -19.94 -21.31 27.07
CA LYS A 215 -19.62 -22.72 26.81
C LYS A 215 -18.23 -22.85 26.18
N CYS A 216 -17.49 -23.86 26.55
CA CYS A 216 -16.20 -24.18 25.94
C CYS A 216 -16.40 -24.60 24.46
N PRO A 217 -15.72 -23.99 23.47
CA PRO A 217 -15.90 -24.35 22.07
C PRO A 217 -15.35 -25.74 21.70
N VAL A 218 -14.53 -26.36 22.58
CA VAL A 218 -13.96 -27.69 22.33
C VAL A 218 -14.92 -28.81 22.80
N CYS A 219 -15.47 -28.71 24.01
CA CYS A 219 -16.34 -29.76 24.56
C CYS A 219 -17.82 -29.37 24.63
N GLY A 220 -18.18 -28.09 24.42
CA GLY A 220 -19.56 -27.61 24.49
C GLY A 220 -20.12 -27.44 25.91
N GLU A 221 -19.36 -27.82 26.95
CA GLU A 221 -19.78 -27.75 28.35
C GLU A 221 -19.69 -26.31 28.90
N PRO A 222 -20.56 -25.95 29.87
CA PRO A 222 -20.51 -24.66 30.55
C PRO A 222 -19.18 -24.44 31.25
N MET A 223 -18.66 -23.22 31.23
CA MET A 223 -17.39 -22.86 31.82
C MET A 223 -17.55 -22.26 33.20
N ALA A 224 -17.20 -23.01 34.24
CA ALA A 224 -17.06 -22.48 35.58
C ALA A 224 -15.78 -21.58 35.64
N ALA A 225 -15.91 -20.36 36.19
CA ALA A 225 -14.85 -19.34 36.21
C ALA A 225 -13.50 -19.80 36.78
N ALA A 226 -13.47 -20.86 37.61
CA ALA A 226 -12.27 -21.31 38.34
C ALA A 226 -11.27 -22.11 37.50
N ARG A 227 -11.59 -22.57 36.30
CA ARG A 227 -10.71 -23.42 35.46
C ARG A 227 -10.71 -23.00 33.97
N THR A 228 -10.76 -21.73 33.70
CA THR A 228 -10.76 -21.24 32.32
C THR A 228 -9.43 -20.58 31.96
N VAL A 229 -8.91 -20.92 30.77
CA VAL A 229 -7.80 -20.24 30.12
C VAL A 229 -8.32 -19.51 28.89
N ARG A 230 -7.74 -18.35 28.57
CA ARG A 230 -8.08 -17.61 27.35
C ARG A 230 -7.03 -17.85 26.27
N CYS A 231 -7.48 -18.13 25.07
CA CYS A 231 -6.59 -18.20 23.91
C CYS A 231 -5.86 -16.87 23.72
N PRO A 232 -4.52 -16.82 23.70
CA PRO A 232 -3.77 -15.57 23.53
C PRO A 232 -3.93 -14.98 22.13
N ALA A 233 -4.37 -15.78 21.13
CA ALA A 233 -4.54 -15.32 19.77
C ALA A 233 -5.92 -14.69 19.51
N CYS A 234 -7.01 -15.24 20.07
CA CYS A 234 -8.38 -14.79 19.79
C CYS A 234 -9.17 -14.39 21.05
N GLY A 235 -8.63 -14.55 22.25
CA GLY A 235 -9.31 -14.20 23.50
C GLY A 235 -10.44 -15.14 23.93
N VAL A 236 -10.75 -16.17 23.12
CA VAL A 236 -11.85 -17.11 23.41
C VAL A 236 -11.50 -17.94 24.66
N PRO A 237 -12.40 -18.05 25.64
CA PRO A 237 -12.18 -18.86 26.82
C PRO A 237 -12.38 -20.36 26.55
N HIS A 238 -11.55 -21.19 27.19
CA HIS A 238 -11.57 -22.65 27.12
C HIS A 238 -11.43 -23.23 28.52
N HIS A 239 -11.84 -24.47 28.75
CA HIS A 239 -11.40 -25.19 29.93
C HIS A 239 -9.89 -25.42 29.87
N ALA A 240 -9.23 -25.34 31.02
CA ALA A 240 -7.78 -25.56 31.08
C ALA A 240 -7.40 -26.97 30.56
N ASP A 241 -8.22 -27.97 30.85
CA ASP A 241 -8.02 -29.35 30.41
C ASP A 241 -8.25 -29.51 28.89
N CYS A 242 -9.15 -28.73 28.28
CA CYS A 242 -9.38 -28.70 26.83
C CYS A 242 -8.32 -27.90 26.08
N TRP A 243 -7.56 -27.06 26.77
CA TRP A 243 -6.48 -26.26 26.19
C TRP A 243 -5.16 -27.03 26.11
N SER A 244 -4.97 -28.07 26.90
CA SER A 244 -3.74 -28.86 26.96
C SER A 244 -3.66 -29.99 25.93
N PHE A 245 -4.61 -30.07 25.01
CA PHE A 245 -4.58 -30.90 23.81
C PHE A 245 -4.12 -30.08 22.64
#